data_a16b49c0d3aa771e91c3c5ee50d54ded
#
_entry.id   a16b49c0d3aa771e91c3c5ee50d54ded
#
_cell.length_a   1.000
_cell.length_b   1.000
_cell.length_c   1.000
_cell.angle_alpha   90.00
_cell.angle_beta   90.00
_cell.angle_gamma   90.00
#
_symmetry.space_group_name_H-M   'P 1'
#
loop_
_entity.id
_entity.type
_entity.pdbx_description
1 polymer ?
#
loop_
_entity_poly.entity_id
_entity_poly.type
_entity_poly.pdbx_seq_one_letter_code
_entity_poly.pdbx_strand_id
1 'polypeptide(L)'
;MNCLRWKITDVKLFKPGQVEGHEWTRRWKDSVVDDIAAWESPESRFIYVTEGYTGRSVKLLVRRFQPQAGDKLERTWVTDGVKKSVAIPPFAIVDMESAKDALDEYIKRGLLGCCSRLLVSKELLRRTYALAINLMEGSSTTEIEGRLLVSTFDLWMSIRLTTKSFEIVGDDTLDMPRDLIKDEKNPLCGKIPLPPVMGAQIDSVLIHQIQPILRRRTLEDLQKLTQEKKQRTWFTTYLVTFVLLHNIALIMKHDAEYARKHGMKVGSICCRERRRDIVVHILEEAESSADAWPNTETVRERGPCQGIRPR
;
A
#
# COMPACT_ATOMS: atom_id res chain seq x y z
N MET A 1 -37.54 -8.43 -10.98
CA MET A 1 -36.15 -8.46 -10.52
C MET A 1 -35.56 -7.06 -10.71
N ASN A 2 -35.34 -6.30 -9.63
CA ASN A 2 -34.66 -5.02 -9.72
C ASN A 2 -33.16 -5.28 -9.81
N CYS A 3 -32.59 -5.15 -11.01
CA CYS A 3 -31.15 -5.22 -11.21
C CYS A 3 -30.51 -3.97 -10.61
N LEU A 4 -29.90 -4.08 -9.44
CA LEU A 4 -29.11 -3.01 -8.83
C LEU A 4 -27.85 -2.80 -9.67
N ARG A 5 -27.87 -1.77 -10.52
CA ARG A 5 -26.66 -1.37 -11.29
C ARG A 5 -25.75 -0.54 -10.37
N TRP A 6 -24.76 -1.17 -9.81
CA TRP A 6 -23.68 -0.47 -9.11
C TRP A 6 -22.71 0.14 -10.13
N LYS A 7 -22.33 1.39 -9.90
CA LYS A 7 -21.21 1.97 -10.63
C LYS A 7 -19.90 1.49 -10.00
N ILE A 8 -18.98 0.99 -10.80
CA ILE A 8 -17.65 0.55 -10.33
C ILE A 8 -16.94 1.71 -9.60
N THR A 9 -17.12 2.94 -10.05
CA THR A 9 -16.57 4.15 -9.44
C THR A 9 -17.06 4.43 -8.01
N ASP A 10 -18.19 3.86 -7.61
CA ASP A 10 -18.74 4.05 -6.26
C ASP A 10 -18.15 3.05 -5.25
N VAL A 11 -17.35 2.09 -5.70
CA VAL A 11 -16.74 1.06 -4.85
C VAL A 11 -15.68 1.67 -3.94
N LYS A 12 -15.88 1.49 -2.63
CA LYS A 12 -14.88 1.84 -1.61
C LYS A 12 -13.92 0.66 -1.43
N LEU A 13 -12.76 0.70 -2.10
CA LEU A 13 -11.75 -0.35 -2.03
C LEU A 13 -11.12 -0.48 -0.64
N PHE A 14 -11.08 0.61 0.12
CA PHE A 14 -10.52 0.68 1.47
C PHE A 14 -11.20 1.79 2.27
N LYS A 15 -11.05 1.77 3.61
CA LYS A 15 -11.56 2.84 4.45
C LYS A 15 -10.67 4.09 4.30
N PRO A 16 -11.23 5.25 4.02
CA PRO A 16 -10.49 6.49 4.15
C PRO A 16 -10.35 6.85 5.63
N GLY A 17 -9.11 7.12 6.06
CA GLY A 17 -8.82 7.69 7.37
C GLY A 17 -8.71 6.69 8.52
N GLN A 18 -8.52 7.26 9.70
CA GLN A 18 -8.34 6.53 10.96
C GLN A 18 -9.68 6.08 11.55
N VAL A 19 -9.63 5.08 12.43
CA VAL A 19 -10.81 4.64 13.17
C VAL A 19 -11.04 5.59 14.33
N GLU A 20 -12.26 6.10 14.49
CA GLU A 20 -12.65 6.99 15.58
C GLU A 20 -12.32 6.38 16.96
N GLY A 21 -11.69 7.17 17.83
CA GLY A 21 -11.22 6.73 19.14
C GLY A 21 -9.88 5.97 19.15
N HIS A 22 -9.28 5.70 17.98
CA HIS A 22 -8.01 5.02 17.80
C HIS A 22 -7.06 5.80 16.88
N GLU A 23 -7.09 7.11 16.98
CA GLU A 23 -6.23 8.00 16.23
C GLU A 23 -4.76 7.83 16.67
N TRP A 24 -3.84 7.85 15.72
CA TRP A 24 -2.41 7.73 15.99
C TRP A 24 -1.86 8.97 16.67
N THR A 25 -2.44 10.12 16.32
CA THR A 25 -2.27 11.37 17.03
C THR A 25 -3.55 12.20 16.88
N ARG A 26 -3.90 12.95 17.93
CA ARG A 26 -5.10 13.81 17.90
C ARG A 26 -4.94 15.04 17.00
N ARG A 27 -3.71 15.39 16.67
CA ARG A 27 -3.38 16.60 15.91
C ARG A 27 -3.92 16.58 14.47
N TRP A 28 -4.00 15.41 13.83
CA TRP A 28 -4.41 15.28 12.43
C TRP A 28 -5.73 14.52 12.24
N LYS A 29 -6.68 14.78 13.12
CA LYS A 29 -8.02 14.19 13.04
C LYS A 29 -8.72 14.44 11.71
N ASP A 30 -8.56 15.63 11.18
CA ASP A 30 -9.35 16.15 10.05
C ASP A 30 -8.55 16.26 8.74
N SER A 31 -7.48 15.52 8.59
CA SER A 31 -6.65 15.49 7.36
C SER A 31 -5.86 16.77 7.08
N VAL A 32 -5.86 17.72 7.98
CA VAL A 32 -5.08 18.95 7.84
C VAL A 32 -3.69 18.72 8.40
N VAL A 33 -2.70 18.85 7.52
CA VAL A 33 -1.31 18.51 7.81
C VAL A 33 -0.46 19.69 8.31
N ASP A 34 -0.98 20.91 8.17
CA ASP A 34 -0.27 22.16 8.47
C ASP A 34 -0.30 22.56 9.95
N ASP A 35 -0.35 21.57 10.84
CA ASP A 35 -0.64 21.84 12.26
C ASP A 35 0.59 21.82 13.18
N ILE A 36 1.77 22.11 12.65
CA ILE A 36 2.95 22.37 13.48
C ILE A 36 2.92 23.85 13.90
N ALA A 37 2.34 24.11 15.08
CA ALA A 37 2.11 25.46 15.56
C ALA A 37 3.41 26.24 15.83
N ALA A 38 4.48 25.54 16.24
CA ALA A 38 5.76 26.18 16.52
C ALA A 38 6.94 25.22 16.29
N TRP A 39 7.99 25.75 15.72
CA TRP A 39 9.26 25.06 15.57
C TRP A 39 10.20 25.44 16.72
N GLU A 40 10.91 24.47 17.29
CA GLU A 40 11.86 24.71 18.40
C GLU A 40 13.14 25.35 17.90
N SER A 41 13.57 25.04 16.67
CA SER A 41 14.79 25.55 16.05
C SER A 41 14.54 25.91 14.58
N PRO A 42 15.25 26.88 14.00
CA PRO A 42 15.24 27.12 12.56
C PRO A 42 15.94 26.04 11.76
N GLU A 43 16.75 25.20 12.39
CA GLU A 43 17.56 24.18 11.72
C GLU A 43 16.70 23.06 11.15
N SER A 44 16.87 22.80 9.87
CA SER A 44 16.25 21.68 9.18
C SER A 44 17.30 20.64 8.81
N ARG A 45 16.92 19.35 8.86
CA ARG A 45 17.78 18.23 8.52
C ARG A 45 17.16 17.42 7.39
N PHE A 46 17.99 16.80 6.56
CA PHE A 46 17.54 15.79 5.60
C PHE A 46 17.72 14.40 6.19
N ILE A 47 16.66 13.63 6.20
CA ILE A 47 16.72 12.23 6.57
C ILE A 47 16.25 11.35 5.42
N TYR A 48 16.58 10.07 5.49
CA TYR A 48 16.11 9.05 4.57
C TYR A 48 15.24 8.04 5.33
N VAL A 49 14.07 7.72 4.80
CA VAL A 49 13.15 6.77 5.42
C VAL A 49 12.77 5.66 4.45
N THR A 50 12.53 4.47 4.96
CA THR A 50 12.12 3.32 4.16
C THR A 50 11.15 2.43 4.94
N GLU A 51 10.25 1.73 4.25
CA GLU A 51 9.47 0.65 4.83
C GLU A 51 10.19 -0.72 4.73
N GLY A 52 11.36 -0.73 4.06
CA GLY A 52 12.23 -1.90 3.93
C GLY A 52 11.81 -2.94 2.89
N TYR A 53 10.77 -2.71 2.07
CA TYR A 53 10.40 -3.64 0.98
C TYR A 53 11.00 -3.27 -0.37
N THR A 54 11.11 -1.99 -0.69
CA THR A 54 11.53 -1.53 -2.01
C THR A 54 13.04 -1.60 -2.24
N GLY A 55 13.83 -1.63 -1.17
CA GLY A 55 15.28 -1.45 -1.24
C GLY A 55 15.72 0.00 -1.54
N ARG A 56 14.76 0.94 -1.49
CA ARG A 56 14.95 2.38 -1.72
C ARG A 56 14.61 3.16 -0.45
N SER A 57 14.88 4.46 -0.47
CA SER A 57 14.51 5.37 0.61
C SER A 57 13.89 6.65 0.07
N VAL A 58 13.05 7.28 0.87
CA VAL A 58 12.47 8.61 0.62
C VAL A 58 13.30 9.65 1.38
N LYS A 59 13.71 10.71 0.71
CA LYS A 59 14.40 11.86 1.33
C LYS A 59 13.36 12.85 1.82
N LEU A 60 13.42 13.21 3.11
CA LEU A 60 12.49 14.14 3.75
C LEU A 60 13.25 15.26 4.45
N LEU A 61 12.74 16.48 4.34
CA LEU A 61 13.21 17.63 5.10
C LEU A 61 12.41 17.70 6.40
N VAL A 62 13.11 17.65 7.54
CA VAL A 62 12.52 17.58 8.87
C VAL A 62 13.09 18.65 9.78
N ARG A 63 12.31 19.03 10.79
CA ARG A 63 12.71 20.01 11.79
C ARG A 63 12.14 19.64 13.16
N ARG A 64 12.83 20.03 14.21
CA ARG A 64 12.36 19.84 15.58
C ARG A 64 11.26 20.83 15.89
N PHE A 65 10.14 20.33 16.41
CA PHE A 65 8.96 21.13 16.73
C PHE A 65 8.72 21.18 18.24
N GLN A 66 7.98 22.19 18.67
CA GLN A 66 7.53 22.35 20.05
C GLN A 66 6.32 21.45 20.31
N PRO A 67 6.44 20.42 21.16
CA PRO A 67 5.34 19.50 21.42
C PRO A 67 4.13 20.19 22.04
N GLN A 68 2.94 19.76 21.64
CA GLN A 68 1.67 20.17 22.23
C GLN A 68 1.04 19.03 23.03
N ALA A 69 0.09 19.37 23.88
CA ALA A 69 -0.68 18.39 24.63
C ALA A 69 -1.41 17.42 23.70
N GLY A 70 -1.12 16.13 23.82
CA GLY A 70 -1.68 15.07 22.97
C GLY A 70 -0.76 14.57 21.87
N ASP A 71 0.39 15.21 21.64
CA ASP A 71 1.40 14.65 20.73
C ASP A 71 1.97 13.36 21.28
N LYS A 72 2.11 12.37 20.40
CA LYS A 72 2.70 11.09 20.73
C LYS A 72 4.21 11.16 20.53
N LEU A 73 4.96 11.18 21.62
CA LEU A 73 6.42 11.26 21.63
C LEU A 73 7.08 9.99 22.14
N GLU A 74 6.40 8.86 21.99
CA GLU A 74 6.92 7.56 22.38
C GLU A 74 6.48 6.47 21.43
N ARG A 75 7.28 5.44 21.30
CA ARG A 75 6.92 4.17 20.70
C ARG A 75 6.63 3.16 21.78
N THR A 76 5.45 2.55 21.74
CA THR A 76 5.03 1.54 22.68
C THR A 76 4.82 0.21 21.99
N TRP A 77 5.16 -0.89 22.67
CA TRP A 77 4.87 -2.26 22.22
C TRP A 77 4.66 -3.17 23.41
N VAL A 78 4.16 -4.37 23.16
CA VAL A 78 3.96 -5.38 24.19
C VAL A 78 4.79 -6.60 23.83
N THR A 79 5.62 -7.06 24.78
CA THR A 79 6.39 -8.30 24.67
C THR A 79 6.14 -9.12 25.91
N ASP A 80 5.74 -10.38 25.74
CA ASP A 80 5.45 -11.31 26.84
C ASP A 80 4.45 -10.75 27.88
N GLY A 81 3.44 -10.00 27.40
CA GLY A 81 2.42 -9.36 28.23
C GLY A 81 2.87 -8.07 28.92
N VAL A 82 4.15 -7.69 28.79
CA VAL A 82 4.70 -6.46 29.37
C VAL A 82 4.68 -5.32 28.36
N LYS A 83 4.07 -4.20 28.74
CA LYS A 83 4.10 -2.97 27.94
C LYS A 83 5.45 -2.28 28.12
N LYS A 84 6.14 -2.05 27.01
CA LYS A 84 7.41 -1.32 26.94
C LYS A 84 7.21 -0.04 26.12
N SER A 85 8.02 0.98 26.39
CA SER A 85 8.05 2.22 25.60
C SER A 85 9.47 2.79 25.53
N VAL A 86 9.71 3.59 24.50
CA VAL A 86 10.92 4.40 24.34
C VAL A 86 10.50 5.80 23.91
N ALA A 87 11.17 6.81 24.46
CA ALA A 87 10.97 8.19 24.04
C ALA A 87 11.52 8.42 22.63
N ILE A 88 10.82 9.22 21.85
CA ILE A 88 11.18 9.58 20.47
C ILE A 88 11.24 11.11 20.38
N PRO A 89 12.29 11.68 19.79
CA PRO A 89 12.42 13.12 19.68
C PRO A 89 11.31 13.74 18.79
N PRO A 90 10.90 15.00 19.10
CA PRO A 90 9.79 15.68 18.43
C PRO A 90 10.22 16.26 17.08
N PHE A 91 10.37 15.44 16.06
CA PHE A 91 10.60 15.88 14.70
C PHE A 91 9.35 15.73 13.84
N ALA A 92 9.16 16.70 12.92
CA ALA A 92 8.10 16.71 11.93
C ALA A 92 8.64 17.07 10.55
N ILE A 93 7.92 16.70 9.50
CA ILE A 93 8.21 17.06 8.12
C ILE A 93 7.87 18.55 7.94
N VAL A 94 8.79 19.30 7.35
CA VAL A 94 8.67 20.77 7.17
C VAL A 94 7.88 21.09 5.91
N ASP A 95 8.17 20.37 4.82
CA ASP A 95 7.63 20.61 3.49
C ASP A 95 6.81 19.40 3.06
N MET A 96 5.52 19.52 3.21
CA MET A 96 4.58 18.44 2.92
C MET A 96 4.34 18.25 1.41
N GLU A 97 4.50 19.30 0.61
CA GLU A 97 4.39 19.21 -0.85
C GLU A 97 5.57 18.41 -1.41
N SER A 98 6.81 18.78 -1.04
CA SER A 98 7.99 17.99 -1.40
C SER A 98 7.93 16.56 -0.86
N ALA A 99 7.38 16.33 0.32
CA ALA A 99 7.20 15.00 0.88
C ALA A 99 6.21 14.17 0.04
N LYS A 100 5.11 14.78 -0.39
CA LYS A 100 4.12 14.14 -1.29
C LYS A 100 4.75 13.75 -2.62
N ASP A 101 5.52 14.64 -3.24
CA ASP A 101 6.20 14.38 -4.51
C ASP A 101 7.24 13.25 -4.36
N ALA A 102 8.00 13.26 -3.28
CA ALA A 102 8.97 12.21 -2.97
C ALA A 102 8.30 10.86 -2.71
N LEU A 103 7.14 10.82 -2.04
CA LEU A 103 6.35 9.61 -1.82
C LEU A 103 5.72 9.10 -3.12
N ASP A 104 5.21 9.99 -3.98
CA ASP A 104 4.66 9.62 -5.29
C ASP A 104 5.74 8.99 -6.19
N GLU A 105 6.92 9.58 -6.22
CA GLU A 105 8.07 9.01 -6.93
C GLU A 105 8.52 7.66 -6.36
N TYR A 106 8.51 7.53 -5.04
CA TYR A 106 8.83 6.29 -4.35
C TYR A 106 7.84 5.16 -4.68
N ILE A 107 6.54 5.48 -4.76
CA ILE A 107 5.49 4.55 -5.17
C ILE A 107 5.77 4.05 -6.59
N LYS A 108 5.98 4.95 -7.55
CA LYS A 108 6.22 4.62 -8.96
C LYS A 108 7.44 3.74 -9.17
N ARG A 109 8.48 3.92 -8.38
CA ARG A 109 9.75 3.18 -8.50
C ARG A 109 9.86 1.96 -7.59
N GLY A 110 8.96 1.79 -6.63
CA GLY A 110 9.06 0.77 -5.59
C GLY A 110 8.47 -0.59 -5.97
N LEU A 111 7.65 -0.67 -7.00
CA LEU A 111 6.83 -1.83 -7.33
C LEU A 111 7.60 -3.16 -7.38
N LEU A 112 8.64 -3.24 -8.20
CA LEU A 112 9.39 -4.49 -8.41
C LEU A 112 10.06 -4.98 -7.13
N GLY A 113 10.69 -4.07 -6.36
CA GLY A 113 11.30 -4.40 -5.08
C GLY A 113 10.29 -4.90 -4.06
N CYS A 114 9.13 -4.25 -4.00
CA CYS A 114 8.05 -4.64 -3.09
C CYS A 114 7.46 -6.00 -3.47
N CYS A 115 7.16 -6.24 -4.74
CA CYS A 115 6.63 -7.52 -5.25
C CYS A 115 7.61 -8.66 -4.99
N SER A 116 8.91 -8.48 -5.26
CA SER A 116 9.92 -9.51 -5.07
C SER A 116 10.03 -9.97 -3.63
N ARG A 117 9.80 -9.08 -2.65
CA ARG A 117 9.87 -9.42 -1.22
C ARG A 117 8.56 -9.98 -0.66
N LEU A 118 7.41 -9.44 -1.08
CA LEU A 118 6.11 -9.83 -0.50
C LEU A 118 5.53 -11.11 -1.10
N LEU A 119 5.92 -11.49 -2.31
CA LEU A 119 5.31 -12.59 -3.06
C LEU A 119 6.20 -13.84 -3.16
N VAL A 120 7.37 -13.84 -2.53
CA VAL A 120 8.38 -14.94 -2.63
C VAL A 120 7.80 -16.31 -2.37
N SER A 121 6.97 -16.45 -1.34
CA SER A 121 6.46 -17.78 -0.89
C SER A 121 5.12 -18.18 -1.52
N LYS A 122 4.59 -17.39 -2.47
CA LYS A 122 3.24 -17.59 -3.02
C LYS A 122 3.30 -17.67 -4.54
N GLU A 123 3.57 -18.85 -5.06
CA GLU A 123 3.83 -19.07 -6.49
C GLU A 123 2.70 -18.56 -7.40
N LEU A 124 1.43 -18.87 -7.10
CA LEU A 124 0.30 -18.40 -7.90
C LEU A 124 0.23 -16.86 -7.94
N LEU A 125 0.31 -16.22 -6.77
CA LEU A 125 0.29 -14.76 -6.69
C LEU A 125 1.48 -14.15 -7.44
N ARG A 126 2.68 -14.69 -7.25
CA ARG A 126 3.88 -14.25 -7.93
C ARG A 126 3.74 -14.32 -9.45
N ARG A 127 3.23 -15.43 -9.98
CA ARG A 127 2.98 -15.59 -11.42
C ARG A 127 1.91 -14.61 -11.93
N THR A 128 0.82 -14.44 -11.22
CA THR A 128 -0.25 -13.51 -11.61
C THR A 128 0.23 -12.07 -11.63
N TYR A 129 1.00 -11.66 -10.63
CA TYR A 129 1.59 -10.32 -10.60
C TYR A 129 2.63 -10.13 -11.70
N ALA A 130 3.49 -11.14 -11.96
CA ALA A 130 4.45 -11.09 -13.05
C ALA A 130 3.76 -10.95 -14.42
N LEU A 131 2.64 -11.66 -14.65
CA LEU A 131 1.84 -11.51 -15.87
C LEU A 131 1.28 -10.09 -16.01
N ALA A 132 0.76 -9.51 -14.92
CA ALA A 132 0.22 -8.15 -14.95
C ALA A 132 1.32 -7.09 -15.19
N ILE A 133 2.51 -7.28 -14.61
CA ILE A 133 3.66 -6.39 -14.82
C ILE A 133 4.18 -6.53 -16.26
N ASN A 134 4.35 -7.75 -16.76
CA ASN A 134 4.77 -7.96 -18.14
C ASN A 134 3.78 -7.36 -19.15
N LEU A 135 2.48 -7.44 -18.85
CA LEU A 135 1.45 -6.81 -19.69
C LEU A 135 1.52 -5.28 -19.64
N MET A 136 1.82 -4.71 -18.47
CA MET A 136 2.01 -3.27 -18.28
C MET A 136 3.22 -2.74 -19.04
N GLU A 137 4.31 -3.50 -19.12
CA GLU A 137 5.56 -3.14 -19.81
C GLU A 137 5.51 -3.46 -21.32
N GLY A 138 4.57 -4.31 -21.72
CA GLY A 138 4.45 -4.79 -23.10
C GLY A 138 3.81 -3.78 -24.05
N SER A 139 4.26 -3.78 -25.31
CA SER A 139 3.72 -2.92 -26.39
C SER A 139 2.37 -3.38 -26.96
N SER A 140 1.82 -4.50 -26.48
CA SER A 140 0.57 -5.09 -26.98
C SER A 140 -0.70 -4.51 -26.36
N THR A 141 -0.59 -3.72 -25.30
CA THR A 141 -1.70 -3.10 -24.58
C THR A 141 -2.13 -1.80 -25.24
N THR A 142 -3.42 -1.49 -25.15
CA THR A 142 -3.91 -0.15 -25.47
C THR A 142 -3.46 0.86 -24.41
N GLU A 143 -3.45 2.14 -24.77
CA GLU A 143 -3.09 3.20 -23.82
C GLU A 143 -3.91 3.17 -22.52
N ILE A 144 -5.22 2.88 -22.63
CA ILE A 144 -6.10 2.77 -21.45
C ILE A 144 -5.76 1.55 -20.59
N GLU A 145 -5.41 0.42 -21.18
CA GLU A 145 -5.00 -0.79 -20.44
C GLU A 145 -3.68 -0.56 -19.72
N GLY A 146 -2.68 0.02 -20.38
CA GLY A 146 -1.40 0.36 -19.77
C GLY A 146 -1.56 1.34 -18.61
N ARG A 147 -2.33 2.42 -18.81
CA ARG A 147 -2.62 3.39 -17.75
C ARG A 147 -3.38 2.77 -16.56
N LEU A 148 -4.35 1.88 -16.82
CA LEU A 148 -5.08 1.17 -15.78
C LEU A 148 -4.17 0.26 -14.96
N LEU A 149 -3.30 -0.49 -15.60
CA LEU A 149 -2.32 -1.35 -14.89
C LEU A 149 -1.37 -0.51 -14.04
N VAL A 150 -0.79 0.56 -14.57
CA VAL A 150 0.08 1.48 -13.83
C VAL A 150 -0.65 2.04 -12.61
N SER A 151 -1.84 2.62 -12.78
CA SER A 151 -2.59 3.20 -11.65
C SER A 151 -3.02 2.15 -10.62
N THR A 152 -3.27 0.91 -11.05
CA THR A 152 -3.59 -0.22 -10.14
C THR A 152 -2.40 -0.58 -9.28
N PHE A 153 -1.20 -0.66 -9.85
CA PHE A 153 0.01 -0.98 -9.11
C PHE A 153 0.48 0.18 -8.22
N ASP A 154 0.35 1.42 -8.67
CA ASP A 154 0.62 2.59 -7.84
C ASP A 154 -0.31 2.62 -6.62
N LEU A 155 -1.61 2.34 -6.82
CA LEU A 155 -2.57 2.21 -5.74
C LEU A 155 -2.21 1.06 -4.79
N TRP A 156 -1.87 -0.11 -5.32
CA TRP A 156 -1.42 -1.26 -4.52
C TRP A 156 -0.19 -0.91 -3.70
N MET A 157 0.81 -0.26 -4.29
CA MET A 157 2.03 0.14 -3.61
C MET A 157 1.75 1.18 -2.51
N SER A 158 0.96 2.22 -2.80
CA SER A 158 0.62 3.25 -1.82
C SER A 158 -0.07 2.69 -0.58
N ILE A 159 -0.92 1.67 -0.76
CA ILE A 159 -1.59 0.97 0.34
C ILE A 159 -0.59 0.12 1.14
N ARG A 160 0.40 -0.53 0.47
CA ARG A 160 1.46 -1.26 1.19
C ARG A 160 2.24 -0.33 2.12
N LEU A 161 2.48 0.89 1.73
CA LEU A 161 3.17 1.88 2.57
C LEU A 161 2.41 2.21 3.86
N THR A 162 1.08 2.22 3.85
CA THR A 162 0.25 2.47 5.05
C THR A 162 0.11 1.24 5.96
N THR A 163 0.53 0.05 5.52
CA THR A 163 0.44 -1.18 6.31
C THR A 163 1.73 -1.54 7.04
N LYS A 164 2.76 -0.72 6.93
CA LYS A 164 4.05 -0.95 7.59
C LYS A 164 4.64 0.35 8.11
N SER A 165 5.25 0.29 9.30
CA SER A 165 5.98 1.43 9.85
C SER A 165 7.25 1.70 9.05
N PHE A 166 7.52 2.97 8.78
CA PHE A 166 8.80 3.43 8.25
C PHE A 166 9.87 3.41 9.34
N GLU A 167 11.11 3.24 8.90
CA GLU A 167 12.33 3.38 9.68
C GLU A 167 13.24 4.43 9.03
N ILE A 168 14.05 5.09 9.85
CA ILE A 168 15.08 6.03 9.37
C ILE A 168 16.32 5.22 8.98
N VAL A 169 16.88 5.52 7.83
CA VAL A 169 18.11 4.91 7.30
C VAL A 169 19.12 6.00 6.93
N GLY A 170 20.39 5.62 6.75
CA GLY A 170 21.47 6.58 6.49
C GLY A 170 22.15 7.05 7.77
N ASP A 171 22.83 8.21 7.70
CA ASP A 171 23.72 8.68 8.77
C ASP A 171 22.98 9.50 9.83
N ASP A 172 22.03 10.35 9.41
CA ASP A 172 21.24 11.13 10.36
C ASP A 172 20.15 10.29 10.99
N THR A 173 20.26 10.07 12.28
CA THR A 173 19.34 9.27 13.10
C THR A 173 18.42 10.12 13.96
N LEU A 174 18.39 11.44 13.76
CA LEU A 174 17.67 12.40 14.62
C LEU A 174 18.08 12.28 16.08
N ASP A 175 19.37 12.12 16.31
CA ASP A 175 19.99 11.97 17.64
C ASP A 175 19.56 10.70 18.41
N MET A 176 18.91 9.75 17.75
CA MET A 176 18.53 8.46 18.35
C MET A 176 19.66 7.43 18.21
N PRO A 177 19.95 6.64 19.25
CA PRO A 177 20.90 5.55 19.14
C PRO A 177 20.35 4.42 18.27
N ARG A 178 21.24 3.76 17.49
CA ARG A 178 20.84 2.66 16.59
C ARG A 178 20.30 1.43 17.33
N ASP A 179 20.60 1.29 18.61
CA ASP A 179 20.14 0.23 19.50
C ASP A 179 19.02 0.69 20.46
N LEU A 180 18.27 1.72 20.08
CA LEU A 180 17.17 2.28 20.89
C LEU A 180 16.14 1.21 21.30
N ILE A 181 15.81 0.30 20.37
CA ILE A 181 14.92 -0.83 20.64
C ILE A 181 15.74 -2.12 20.58
N LYS A 182 16.00 -2.69 21.79
CA LYS A 182 16.82 -3.91 21.96
C LYS A 182 16.01 -5.20 22.02
N ASP A 183 14.68 -5.10 21.93
CA ASP A 183 13.78 -6.23 22.00
C ASP A 183 13.73 -6.97 20.66
N GLU A 184 14.35 -8.14 20.56
CA GLU A 184 14.43 -8.96 19.34
C GLU A 184 13.05 -9.35 18.77
N LYS A 185 12.00 -9.40 19.62
CA LYS A 185 10.64 -9.66 19.20
C LYS A 185 9.97 -8.44 18.57
N ASN A 186 10.58 -7.26 18.67
CA ASN A 186 10.08 -6.03 18.04
C ASN A 186 10.61 -5.92 16.62
N PRO A 187 9.76 -5.70 15.59
CA PRO A 187 10.20 -5.51 14.19
C PRO A 187 11.17 -4.34 13.96
N LEU A 188 11.25 -3.43 14.93
CA LEU A 188 12.17 -2.29 14.91
C LEU A 188 13.42 -2.51 15.77
N CYS A 189 13.71 -3.75 16.21
CA CYS A 189 14.95 -4.07 16.91
C CYS A 189 16.15 -3.75 16.03
N GLY A 190 17.12 -3.00 16.57
CA GLY A 190 18.31 -2.56 15.82
C GLY A 190 18.07 -1.52 14.72
N LYS A 191 16.87 -0.93 14.66
CA LYS A 191 16.45 0.07 13.67
C LYS A 191 16.10 1.39 14.33
N ILE A 192 16.22 2.47 13.58
CA ILE A 192 15.80 3.80 14.04
C ILE A 192 14.32 3.99 13.72
N PRO A 193 13.44 4.05 14.73
CA PRO A 193 12.02 4.23 14.49
C PRO A 193 11.70 5.63 13.98
N LEU A 194 10.79 5.73 13.02
CA LEU A 194 10.28 7.02 12.59
C LEU A 194 9.49 7.68 13.73
N PRO A 195 9.68 9.00 14.00
CA PRO A 195 8.84 9.74 14.95
C PRO A 195 7.34 9.58 14.64
N PRO A 196 6.49 9.35 15.67
CA PRO A 196 5.06 9.08 15.45
C PRO A 196 4.33 10.21 14.70
N VAL A 197 4.72 11.46 14.95
CA VAL A 197 4.19 12.63 14.27
C VAL A 197 4.50 12.58 12.77
N MET A 198 5.74 12.28 12.39
CA MET A 198 6.12 12.12 10.99
C MET A 198 5.40 10.94 10.32
N GLY A 199 5.21 9.84 11.05
CA GLY A 199 4.41 8.72 10.57
C GLY A 199 2.99 9.13 10.23
N ALA A 200 2.34 9.91 11.10
CA ALA A 200 1.00 10.45 10.86
C ALA A 200 0.97 11.43 9.67
N GLN A 201 2.01 12.25 9.48
CA GLN A 201 2.13 13.13 8.32
C GLN A 201 2.23 12.32 7.01
N ILE A 202 3.06 11.28 6.97
CA ILE A 202 3.19 10.38 5.80
C ILE A 202 1.86 9.69 5.50
N ASP A 203 1.20 9.15 6.52
CA ASP A 203 -0.08 8.48 6.34
C ASP A 203 -1.17 9.44 5.87
N SER A 204 -1.17 10.69 6.37
CA SER A 204 -2.09 11.71 5.89
C SER A 204 -1.91 12.00 4.40
N VAL A 205 -0.67 12.16 3.94
CA VAL A 205 -0.38 12.34 2.51
C VAL A 205 -0.85 11.13 1.69
N LEU A 206 -0.50 9.92 2.14
CA LEU A 206 -0.87 8.69 1.42
C LEU A 206 -2.39 8.51 1.34
N ILE A 207 -3.08 8.61 2.47
CA ILE A 207 -4.51 8.28 2.60
C ILE A 207 -5.40 9.38 2.01
N HIS A 208 -5.05 10.64 2.20
CA HIS A 208 -5.93 11.76 1.84
C HIS A 208 -5.56 12.45 0.53
N GLN A 209 -4.30 12.34 0.08
CA GLN A 209 -3.86 13.04 -1.12
C GLN A 209 -3.56 12.09 -2.28
N ILE A 210 -2.81 11.01 -2.05
CA ILE A 210 -2.36 10.12 -3.13
C ILE A 210 -3.41 9.03 -3.45
N GLN A 211 -3.82 8.26 -2.45
CA GLN A 211 -4.73 7.11 -2.66
C GLN A 211 -6.09 7.48 -3.26
N PRO A 212 -6.76 8.59 -2.90
CA PRO A 212 -8.03 8.96 -3.51
C PRO A 212 -7.93 9.22 -5.01
N ILE A 213 -6.85 9.86 -5.45
CA ILE A 213 -6.59 10.17 -6.86
C ILE A 213 -6.34 8.87 -7.64
N LEU A 214 -5.46 8.01 -7.12
CA LEU A 214 -5.15 6.72 -7.75
C LEU A 214 -6.37 5.81 -7.81
N ARG A 215 -7.14 5.71 -6.73
CA ARG A 215 -8.38 4.93 -6.68
C ARG A 215 -9.37 5.40 -7.73
N ARG A 216 -9.63 6.71 -7.77
CA ARG A 216 -10.59 7.29 -8.72
C ARG A 216 -10.18 6.97 -10.16
N ARG A 217 -8.92 7.23 -10.52
CA ARG A 217 -8.38 6.93 -11.86
C ARG A 217 -8.52 5.45 -12.21
N THR A 218 -8.11 4.57 -11.31
CA THR A 218 -8.19 3.11 -11.51
C THR A 218 -9.63 2.66 -11.76
N LEU A 219 -10.59 3.12 -10.95
CA LEU A 219 -11.99 2.70 -11.07
C LEU A 219 -12.66 3.30 -12.30
N GLU A 220 -12.34 4.54 -12.69
CA GLU A 220 -12.85 5.15 -13.93
C GLU A 220 -12.36 4.40 -15.18
N ASP A 221 -11.07 4.07 -15.23
CA ASP A 221 -10.52 3.35 -16.38
C ASP A 221 -10.99 1.88 -16.41
N LEU A 222 -11.12 1.21 -15.25
CA LEU A 222 -11.71 -0.12 -15.16
C LEU A 222 -13.18 -0.12 -15.63
N GLN A 223 -13.97 0.89 -15.24
CA GLN A 223 -15.36 1.02 -15.70
C GLN A 223 -15.43 1.20 -17.22
N LYS A 224 -14.58 2.04 -17.82
CA LYS A 224 -14.51 2.21 -19.26
C LYS A 224 -14.19 0.90 -19.98
N LEU A 225 -13.16 0.18 -19.55
CA LEU A 225 -12.78 -1.11 -20.13
C LEU A 225 -13.92 -2.14 -20.07
N THR A 226 -14.58 -2.27 -18.91
CA THR A 226 -15.68 -3.22 -18.74
C THR A 226 -16.91 -2.86 -19.59
N GLN A 227 -17.17 -1.56 -19.82
CA GLN A 227 -18.27 -1.10 -20.66
C GLN A 227 -18.03 -1.33 -22.16
N GLU A 228 -16.79 -1.34 -22.59
CA GLU A 228 -16.44 -1.60 -24.01
C GLU A 228 -16.80 -3.03 -24.46
N LYS A 229 -16.99 -3.98 -23.55
CA LYS A 229 -17.33 -5.40 -23.80
C LYS A 229 -16.47 -6.06 -24.88
N LYS A 230 -15.23 -5.63 -25.04
CA LYS A 230 -14.29 -6.19 -26.01
C LYS A 230 -13.62 -7.44 -25.43
N GLN A 231 -13.73 -8.56 -26.12
CA GLN A 231 -13.08 -9.81 -25.71
C GLN A 231 -11.56 -9.65 -25.51
N ARG A 232 -10.95 -8.73 -26.22
CA ARG A 232 -9.51 -8.44 -26.14
C ARG A 232 -9.09 -7.93 -24.76
N THR A 233 -9.93 -7.12 -24.07
CA THR A 233 -9.59 -6.43 -22.81
C THR A 233 -9.93 -7.24 -21.55
N TRP A 234 -10.54 -8.43 -21.72
CA TRP A 234 -10.97 -9.25 -20.59
C TRP A 234 -9.81 -9.65 -19.69
N PHE A 235 -8.65 -9.97 -20.29
CA PHE A 235 -7.49 -10.45 -19.52
C PHE A 235 -6.90 -9.33 -18.66
N THR A 236 -6.77 -8.12 -19.18
CA THR A 236 -6.37 -6.95 -18.39
C THR A 236 -7.35 -6.68 -17.25
N THR A 237 -8.66 -6.72 -17.55
CA THR A 237 -9.72 -6.54 -16.55
C THR A 237 -9.63 -7.59 -15.45
N TYR A 238 -9.40 -8.86 -15.80
CA TYR A 238 -9.21 -9.95 -14.84
C TYR A 238 -8.01 -9.69 -13.93
N LEU A 239 -6.83 -9.39 -14.50
CA LEU A 239 -5.61 -9.17 -13.74
C LEU A 239 -5.74 -7.97 -12.79
N VAL A 240 -6.31 -6.87 -13.26
CA VAL A 240 -6.57 -5.67 -12.43
C VAL A 240 -7.51 -6.01 -11.28
N THR A 241 -8.63 -6.68 -11.57
CA THR A 241 -9.60 -7.08 -10.54
C THR A 241 -8.94 -8.00 -9.52
N PHE A 242 -8.14 -8.97 -9.96
CA PHE A 242 -7.38 -9.86 -9.07
C PHE A 242 -6.43 -9.09 -8.14
N VAL A 243 -5.65 -8.14 -8.66
CA VAL A 243 -4.74 -7.31 -7.86
C VAL A 243 -5.51 -6.49 -6.84
N LEU A 244 -6.64 -5.88 -7.22
CA LEU A 244 -7.48 -5.09 -6.32
C LEU A 244 -8.09 -5.94 -5.21
N LEU A 245 -8.60 -7.13 -5.52
CA LEU A 245 -9.15 -8.06 -4.53
C LEU A 245 -8.07 -8.57 -3.56
N HIS A 246 -6.90 -8.95 -4.08
CA HIS A 246 -5.78 -9.35 -3.24
C HIS A 246 -5.35 -8.20 -2.32
N ASN A 247 -5.36 -6.96 -2.81
CA ASN A 247 -5.06 -5.79 -2.00
C ASN A 247 -6.06 -5.63 -0.83
N ILE A 248 -7.37 -5.80 -1.10
CA ILE A 248 -8.39 -5.78 -0.05
C ILE A 248 -8.13 -6.88 1.00
N ALA A 249 -7.79 -8.10 0.57
CA ALA A 249 -7.48 -9.19 1.48
C ALA A 249 -6.27 -8.88 2.39
N LEU A 250 -5.23 -8.25 1.84
CA LEU A 250 -4.06 -7.81 2.62
C LEU A 250 -4.39 -6.72 3.64
N ILE A 251 -5.22 -5.73 3.26
CA ILE A 251 -5.70 -4.69 4.19
C ILE A 251 -6.52 -5.33 5.32
N MET A 252 -7.44 -6.20 4.99
CA MET A 252 -8.27 -6.88 6.00
C MET A 252 -7.44 -7.69 6.97
N LYS A 253 -6.41 -8.38 6.50
CA LYS A 253 -5.46 -9.10 7.34
C LYS A 253 -4.73 -8.15 8.29
N HIS A 254 -4.17 -7.07 7.77
CA HIS A 254 -3.48 -6.05 8.54
C HIS A 254 -4.39 -5.44 9.62
N ASP A 255 -5.61 -5.02 9.26
CA ASP A 255 -6.57 -4.42 10.17
C ASP A 255 -7.00 -5.41 11.28
N ALA A 256 -7.14 -6.69 10.94
CA ALA A 256 -7.47 -7.74 11.91
C ALA A 256 -6.32 -7.98 12.90
N GLU A 257 -5.08 -7.94 12.42
CA GLU A 257 -3.88 -8.09 13.28
C GLU A 257 -3.72 -6.87 14.18
N TYR A 258 -3.95 -5.67 13.64
CA TYR A 258 -3.93 -4.43 14.39
C TYR A 258 -5.00 -4.41 15.50
N ALA A 259 -6.25 -4.75 15.16
CA ALA A 259 -7.35 -4.81 16.13
C ALA A 259 -7.06 -5.81 17.27
N ARG A 260 -6.53 -6.99 16.94
CA ARG A 260 -6.15 -7.99 17.94
C ARG A 260 -5.04 -7.47 18.86
N LYS A 261 -4.03 -6.82 18.29
CA LYS A 261 -2.90 -6.25 19.05
C LYS A 261 -3.35 -5.17 20.03
N HIS A 262 -4.38 -4.40 19.68
CA HIS A 262 -4.88 -3.29 20.50
C HIS A 262 -6.13 -3.63 21.32
N GLY A 263 -6.52 -4.90 21.41
CA GLY A 263 -7.70 -5.34 22.20
C GLY A 263 -9.02 -4.75 21.73
N MET A 264 -9.10 -4.31 20.46
CA MET A 264 -10.31 -3.72 19.88
C MET A 264 -11.39 -4.79 19.68
N LYS A 265 -12.62 -4.51 20.09
CA LYS A 265 -13.76 -5.40 19.82
C LYS A 265 -13.99 -5.53 18.32
N VAL A 266 -13.95 -6.75 17.82
CA VAL A 266 -14.09 -7.08 16.39
C VAL A 266 -15.43 -6.60 15.78
N GLY A 267 -16.44 -6.32 16.61
CA GLY A 267 -17.76 -5.82 16.19
C GLY A 267 -17.76 -4.40 15.61
N SER A 268 -16.78 -3.55 15.93
CA SER A 268 -16.66 -2.20 15.32
C SER A 268 -16.09 -2.24 13.90
N ILE A 269 -15.56 -3.39 13.46
CA ILE A 269 -15.13 -3.65 12.09
C ILE A 269 -16.27 -4.34 11.33
N CYS A 270 -17.47 -3.80 11.44
CA CYS A 270 -18.74 -4.37 10.97
C CYS A 270 -18.90 -4.48 9.44
N CYS A 271 -17.80 -4.57 8.68
CA CYS A 271 -17.85 -4.98 7.28
C CYS A 271 -17.21 -6.35 7.04
N ARG A 272 -16.89 -7.11 8.12
CA ARG A 272 -16.08 -8.32 8.02
C ARG A 272 -16.77 -9.47 7.33
N GLU A 273 -18.03 -9.74 7.68
CA GLU A 273 -18.77 -10.85 7.09
C GLU A 273 -19.14 -10.57 5.64
N ARG A 274 -19.76 -9.42 5.36
CA ARG A 274 -20.13 -9.05 3.98
C ARG A 274 -18.97 -8.93 3.01
N ARG A 275 -17.76 -8.48 3.46
CA ARG A 275 -16.58 -8.39 2.57
C ARG A 275 -15.87 -9.73 2.42
N ARG A 276 -15.87 -10.56 3.45
CA ARG A 276 -15.34 -11.93 3.36
C ARG A 276 -16.16 -12.75 2.38
N ASP A 277 -17.48 -12.63 2.45
CA ASP A 277 -18.41 -13.33 1.56
C ASP A 277 -18.26 -12.87 0.12
N ILE A 278 -18.07 -11.57 -0.13
CA ILE A 278 -17.81 -11.03 -1.47
C ILE A 278 -16.45 -11.50 -2.01
N VAL A 279 -15.38 -11.45 -1.21
CA VAL A 279 -14.05 -11.88 -1.65
C VAL A 279 -14.00 -13.39 -1.85
N VAL A 280 -14.62 -14.17 -0.96
CA VAL A 280 -14.72 -15.64 -1.07
C VAL A 280 -15.56 -15.99 -2.29
N HIS A 281 -16.72 -15.37 -2.46
CA HIS A 281 -17.60 -15.63 -3.59
C HIS A 281 -16.97 -15.28 -4.95
N ILE A 282 -16.24 -14.17 -5.04
CA ILE A 282 -15.52 -13.80 -6.28
C ILE A 282 -14.34 -14.73 -6.55
N LEU A 283 -13.64 -15.21 -5.51
CA LEU A 283 -12.57 -16.18 -5.67
C LEU A 283 -13.13 -17.57 -6.07
N GLU A 284 -14.26 -17.99 -5.50
CA GLU A 284 -14.96 -19.21 -5.85
C GLU A 284 -15.57 -19.14 -7.27
N GLU A 285 -16.13 -18.00 -7.69
CA GLU A 285 -16.56 -17.80 -9.07
C GLU A 285 -15.39 -17.78 -10.06
N ALA A 286 -14.23 -17.22 -9.68
CA ALA A 286 -13.04 -17.25 -10.49
C ALA A 286 -12.46 -18.66 -10.62
N GLU A 287 -12.50 -19.49 -9.57
CA GLU A 287 -12.11 -20.89 -9.59
C GLU A 287 -13.10 -21.72 -10.42
N SER A 288 -14.39 -21.53 -10.22
CA SER A 288 -15.44 -22.21 -11.02
C SER A 288 -15.40 -21.84 -12.51
N SER A 289 -15.00 -20.59 -12.82
CA SER A 289 -14.82 -20.16 -14.21
C SER A 289 -13.54 -20.72 -14.82
N ALA A 290 -12.51 -21.06 -14.03
CA ALA A 290 -11.28 -21.68 -14.49
C ALA A 290 -11.48 -23.11 -15.00
N ASP A 291 -12.43 -23.84 -14.44
CA ASP A 291 -12.80 -25.18 -14.90
C ASP A 291 -13.57 -25.19 -16.24
N ALA A 292 -14.08 -24.04 -16.68
CA ALA A 292 -14.75 -23.85 -17.98
C ALA A 292 -13.79 -23.48 -19.12
N TRP A 293 -12.48 -23.47 -18.88
CA TRP A 293 -11.48 -23.12 -19.91
C TRP A 293 -11.15 -24.32 -20.79
N PRO A 294 -11.07 -24.14 -22.11
CA PRO A 294 -10.59 -25.20 -22.99
C PRO A 294 -9.13 -25.52 -22.63
N ASN A 295 -8.86 -26.80 -22.41
CA ASN A 295 -7.55 -27.35 -22.07
C ASN A 295 -6.45 -26.73 -22.95
N THR A 296 -5.44 -26.15 -22.28
CA THR A 296 -4.24 -25.56 -22.91
C THR A 296 -3.33 -26.58 -23.63
N GLU A 297 -3.73 -27.84 -23.77
CA GLU A 297 -2.99 -28.87 -24.49
C GLU A 297 -3.02 -28.70 -26.02
N THR A 298 -3.95 -27.93 -26.57
CA THR A 298 -4.09 -27.74 -28.04
C THR A 298 -3.19 -26.63 -28.61
N VAL A 299 -2.37 -25.97 -27.85
CA VAL A 299 -1.45 -24.89 -28.35
C VAL A 299 0.00 -25.39 -28.53
N ARG A 300 0.31 -26.65 -28.19
CA ARG A 300 1.70 -27.19 -28.26
C ARG A 300 2.10 -27.87 -29.57
N GLU A 301 1.21 -27.95 -30.57
CA GLU A 301 1.52 -28.57 -31.87
C GLU A 301 1.55 -27.57 -33.02
N ARG A 302 2.36 -26.51 -32.92
CA ARG A 302 2.96 -25.90 -34.10
C ARG A 302 4.45 -25.93 -33.95
N GLY A 303 5.03 -26.96 -34.64
CA GLY A 303 6.45 -27.26 -34.67
C GLY A 303 7.30 -26.09 -35.18
N PRO A 304 8.62 -26.19 -35.00
CA PRO A 304 9.55 -25.09 -35.30
C PRO A 304 9.60 -24.79 -36.78
N CYS A 305 9.52 -23.52 -37.15
CA CYS A 305 9.79 -23.06 -38.51
C CYS A 305 11.18 -23.46 -38.94
N GLN A 306 11.24 -24.31 -39.95
CA GLN A 306 12.46 -24.70 -40.66
C GLN A 306 13.01 -23.49 -41.46
N GLY A 307 14.27 -23.23 -41.23
CA GLY A 307 15.32 -22.78 -42.13
C GLY A 307 15.04 -21.68 -43.15
N ILE A 308 15.58 -20.48 -42.88
CA ILE A 308 16.03 -19.58 -43.95
C ILE A 308 17.58 -19.65 -43.96
N ARG A 309 18.15 -20.25 -45.03
CA ARG A 309 19.59 -20.21 -45.32
C ARG A 309 19.97 -18.84 -45.88
N PRO A 310 21.13 -18.29 -45.54
CA PRO A 310 21.61 -17.06 -46.15
C PRO A 310 22.18 -17.31 -47.54
N ARG A 311 21.96 -16.36 -48.44
CA ARG A 311 22.79 -16.11 -49.62
C ARG A 311 23.53 -14.79 -49.45
#